data_d3dad43512031c2a448b29195e18d086
#
_entry.id   d3dad43512031c2a448b29195e18d086
#
_cell.length_a   1.000
_cell.length_b   1.000
_cell.length_c   1.000
_cell.angle_alpha   90.00
_cell.angle_beta   90.00
_cell.angle_gamma   90.00
#
_symmetry.space_group_name_H-M   'P 1'
#
loop_
_entity.id
_entity.type
_entity.pdbx_description
1 polymer ?
#
loop_
_entity_poly.entity_id
_entity_poly.type
_entity_poly.pdbx_seq_one_letter_code
_entity_poly.pdbx_strand_id
1 'polypeptide(L)'
;SPEEDAARGLVQLLEFGADMETFRVAPDYYVVKFTVPDKFIGYYANELNLDKEFGLKMLALKRAETLKNCLGVSYVEHNVLNELPENDQIQAGDQLVCYGRYKDFQKFWKAL
;
A
#
# COMPACT_ATOMS: atom_id res chain seq x y z
N SER A 1 -23.12 13.38 2.79
CA SER A 1 -23.50 11.98 2.56
C SER A 1 -22.33 11.07 2.92
N PRO A 2 -22.56 9.80 3.22
CA PRO A 2 -21.47 8.88 3.51
C PRO A 2 -20.44 8.79 2.37
N GLU A 3 -20.86 8.94 1.14
CA GLU A 3 -19.97 8.92 -0.01
C GLU A 3 -19.06 10.14 -0.06
N GLU A 4 -19.61 11.31 0.23
CA GLU A 4 -18.83 12.55 0.28
C GLU A 4 -17.84 12.52 1.44
N ASP A 5 -18.24 12.00 2.58
CA ASP A 5 -17.38 11.89 3.75
C ASP A 5 -16.23 10.92 3.50
N ALA A 6 -16.49 9.79 2.84
CA ALA A 6 -15.47 8.85 2.44
C ALA A 6 -14.49 9.46 1.43
N ALA A 7 -15.01 10.20 0.43
CA ALA A 7 -14.17 10.87 -0.56
C ALA A 7 -13.26 11.93 0.08
N ARG A 8 -13.80 12.72 1.02
CA ARG A 8 -12.99 13.70 1.77
C ARG A 8 -11.91 13.02 2.60
N GLY A 9 -12.25 11.91 3.24
CA GLY A 9 -11.28 11.16 4.02
C GLY A 9 -10.17 10.56 3.18
N LEU A 10 -10.48 10.08 1.98
CA LEU A 10 -9.47 9.58 1.04
C LEU A 10 -8.55 10.70 0.55
N VAL A 11 -9.08 11.90 0.32
CA VAL A 11 -8.25 13.06 0.00
C VAL A 11 -7.27 13.34 1.15
N GLN A 12 -7.72 13.25 2.40
CA GLN A 12 -6.82 13.39 3.56
C GLN A 12 -5.77 12.29 3.60
N LEU A 13 -6.12 11.04 3.27
CA LEU A 13 -5.14 9.97 3.17
C LEU A 13 -4.12 10.23 2.06
N LEU A 14 -4.55 10.80 0.93
CA LEU A 14 -3.67 11.19 -0.17
C LEU A 14 -2.67 12.27 0.24
N GLU A 15 -3.04 13.18 1.13
CA GLU A 15 -2.14 14.20 1.65
C GLU A 15 -1.01 13.62 2.51
N PHE A 16 -1.19 12.44 3.08
CA PHE A 16 -0.18 11.76 3.88
C PHE A 16 0.81 10.92 3.07
N GLY A 17 0.51 10.64 1.81
CA GLY A 17 1.36 9.79 0.99
C GLY A 17 1.41 10.24 -0.46
N ALA A 18 2.60 10.52 -0.96
CA ALA A 18 2.81 11.11 -2.27
C ALA A 18 2.38 10.21 -3.43
N ASP A 19 2.35 8.88 -3.27
CA ASP A 19 2.12 7.91 -4.34
C ASP A 19 1.01 6.92 -4.00
N MET A 20 -0.16 7.44 -3.62
CA MET A 20 -1.31 6.59 -3.35
C MET A 20 -2.23 6.50 -4.56
N GLU A 21 -2.63 5.29 -4.87
CA GLU A 21 -3.72 5.04 -5.81
C GLU A 21 -4.85 4.34 -5.07
N THR A 22 -6.06 4.85 -5.25
CA THR A 22 -7.24 4.29 -4.60
C THR A 22 -8.24 3.85 -5.64
N PHE A 23 -8.88 2.72 -5.38
CA PHE A 23 -9.97 2.21 -6.18
C PHE A 23 -11.14 1.88 -5.27
N ARG A 24 -12.30 2.49 -5.51
CA ARG A 24 -13.51 2.21 -4.75
C ARG A 24 -14.18 0.96 -5.32
N VAL A 25 -14.26 -0.08 -4.50
CA VAL A 25 -14.89 -1.35 -4.90
C VAL A 25 -16.40 -1.31 -4.67
N ALA A 26 -16.81 -0.71 -3.56
CA ALA A 26 -18.20 -0.58 -3.12
C ALA A 26 -18.29 0.59 -2.16
N PRO A 27 -19.48 1.05 -1.78
CA PRO A 27 -19.60 2.03 -0.71
C PRO A 27 -18.83 1.55 0.52
N ASP A 28 -17.93 2.37 1.04
CA ASP A 28 -17.10 2.11 2.21
C ASP A 28 -15.98 1.06 2.02
N TYR A 29 -15.82 0.47 0.84
CA TYR A 29 -14.76 -0.51 0.56
C TYR A 29 -13.82 -0.03 -0.52
N TYR A 30 -12.51 -0.14 -0.25
CA TYR A 30 -11.47 0.39 -1.13
C TYR A 30 -10.32 -0.58 -1.30
N VAL A 31 -9.69 -0.52 -2.46
CA VAL A 31 -8.35 -1.05 -2.69
C VAL A 31 -7.40 0.13 -2.77
N VAL A 32 -6.36 0.11 -1.97
CA VAL A 32 -5.39 1.21 -1.90
C VAL A 32 -3.99 0.66 -2.14
N LYS A 33 -3.28 1.28 -3.09
CA LYS A 33 -1.86 1.02 -3.32
C LYS A 33 -1.07 2.18 -2.71
N PHE A 34 -0.10 1.88 -1.88
CA PHE A 34 0.71 2.90 -1.21
C PHE A 34 2.14 2.39 -1.00
N THR A 35 3.08 3.34 -0.95
CA THR A 35 4.46 3.02 -0.60
C THR A 35 4.53 2.58 0.85
N VAL A 36 5.29 1.53 1.11
CA VAL A 36 5.44 0.99 2.46
C VAL A 36 5.96 2.07 3.42
N PRO A 37 5.31 2.23 4.59
CA PRO A 37 5.83 3.14 5.62
C PRO A 37 7.20 2.71 6.11
N ASP A 38 8.03 3.69 6.45
CA ASP A 38 9.41 3.45 6.88
C ASP A 38 9.50 2.46 8.06
N LYS A 39 8.54 2.50 8.95
CA LYS A 39 8.55 1.62 10.13
C LYS A 39 8.38 0.14 9.79
N PHE A 40 7.91 -0.20 8.60
CA PHE A 40 7.76 -1.58 8.15
C PHE A 40 8.97 -2.11 7.38
N ILE A 41 9.91 -1.25 7.04
CA ILE A 41 11.12 -1.66 6.33
C ILE A 41 11.93 -2.59 7.24
N GLY A 42 12.30 -3.75 6.71
CA GLY A 42 13.03 -4.77 7.45
C GLY A 42 12.17 -5.82 8.13
N TYR A 43 10.87 -5.59 8.25
CA TYR A 43 9.96 -6.63 8.71
C TYR A 43 9.71 -7.65 7.61
N TYR A 44 9.41 -8.88 8.01
CA TYR A 44 8.87 -9.87 7.08
C TYR A 44 7.40 -9.59 6.82
N ALA A 45 6.93 -9.89 5.62
CA ALA A 45 5.55 -9.58 5.25
C ALA A 45 4.51 -10.22 6.19
N ASN A 46 4.78 -11.42 6.68
CA ASN A 46 3.89 -12.13 7.61
C ASN A 46 3.88 -11.52 9.03
N GLU A 47 4.84 -10.67 9.35
CA GLU A 47 4.88 -9.98 10.65
C GLU A 47 4.00 -8.72 10.70
N LEU A 48 3.53 -8.24 9.57
CA LEU A 48 2.76 -6.99 9.52
C LEU A 48 1.40 -7.09 10.19
N ASN A 49 0.77 -8.26 10.18
CA ASN A 49 -0.52 -8.53 10.82
C ASN A 49 -1.60 -7.47 10.51
N LEU A 50 -1.64 -6.98 9.27
CA LEU A 50 -2.55 -5.92 8.86
C LEU A 50 -4.01 -6.32 9.02
N ASP A 51 -4.32 -7.60 8.82
CA ASP A 51 -5.66 -8.15 8.98
C ASP A 51 -6.10 -8.16 10.44
N LYS A 52 -5.24 -8.61 11.33
CA LYS A 52 -5.55 -8.73 12.76
C LYS A 52 -5.61 -7.38 13.45
N GLU A 53 -4.69 -6.49 13.13
CA GLU A 53 -4.59 -5.19 13.80
C GLU A 53 -5.54 -4.14 13.22
N PHE A 54 -5.74 -4.16 11.91
CA PHE A 54 -6.45 -3.09 11.21
C PHE A 54 -7.63 -3.56 10.37
N GLY A 55 -7.78 -4.87 10.16
CA GLY A 55 -8.82 -5.38 9.27
C GLY A 55 -8.50 -5.20 7.79
N LEU A 56 -7.26 -4.92 7.44
CA LEU A 56 -6.82 -4.74 6.06
C LEU A 56 -6.29 -6.04 5.49
N LYS A 57 -6.76 -6.39 4.30
CA LYS A 57 -6.26 -7.55 3.59
C LYS A 57 -5.18 -7.12 2.61
N MET A 58 -3.98 -7.67 2.75
CA MET A 58 -2.91 -7.45 1.79
C MET A 58 -3.15 -8.32 0.56
N LEU A 59 -3.32 -7.67 -0.60
CA LEU A 59 -3.57 -8.35 -1.87
C LEU A 59 -2.29 -8.61 -2.64
N ALA A 60 -1.33 -7.71 -2.56
CA ALA A 60 -0.08 -7.81 -3.29
C ALA A 60 1.00 -6.95 -2.65
N LEU A 61 2.24 -7.37 -2.84
CA LEU A 61 3.42 -6.56 -2.61
C LEU A 61 4.09 -6.32 -3.95
N LYS A 62 4.43 -5.07 -4.25
CA LYS A 62 5.14 -4.70 -5.46
C LYS A 62 6.53 -4.20 -5.08
N ARG A 63 7.53 -4.66 -5.81
CA ARG A 63 8.93 -4.27 -5.56
C ARG A 63 9.44 -3.37 -6.65
N ALA A 64 10.15 -2.31 -6.26
CA ALA A 64 10.79 -1.40 -7.18
C ALA A 64 12.03 -2.05 -7.79
N GLU A 65 12.16 -1.97 -9.12
CA GLU A 65 13.34 -2.38 -9.86
C GLU A 65 13.84 -1.20 -10.69
N THR A 66 15.14 -0.95 -10.65
CA THR A 66 15.75 0.07 -11.51
C THR A 66 16.22 -0.59 -12.78
N LEU A 67 15.67 -0.12 -13.89
CA LEU A 67 15.97 -0.62 -15.24
C LEU A 67 16.57 0.49 -16.08
N LYS A 68 17.18 0.13 -17.21
CA LYS A 68 17.66 1.09 -18.21
C LYS A 68 16.97 0.82 -19.54
N ASN A 69 16.57 1.90 -20.21
CA ASN A 69 16.04 1.79 -21.57
C ASN A 69 17.18 1.70 -22.59
N CYS A 70 16.83 1.61 -23.88
CA CYS A 70 17.81 1.50 -24.95
C CYS A 70 18.70 2.74 -25.12
N LEU A 71 18.30 3.89 -24.55
CA LEU A 71 19.10 5.12 -24.55
C LEU A 71 20.00 5.24 -23.30
N GLY A 72 20.00 4.22 -22.43
CA GLY A 72 20.77 4.22 -21.20
C GLY A 72 20.16 5.05 -20.08
N VAL A 73 18.91 5.51 -20.22
CA VAL A 73 18.22 6.27 -19.18
C VAL A 73 17.62 5.30 -18.18
N SER A 74 17.90 5.55 -16.90
CA SER A 74 17.37 4.75 -15.81
C SER A 74 15.91 5.11 -15.51
N TYR A 75 15.10 4.10 -15.24
CA TYR A 75 13.71 4.26 -14.78
C TYR A 75 13.38 3.20 -13.75
N VAL A 76 12.36 3.47 -12.94
CA VAL A 76 11.90 2.55 -11.89
C VAL A 76 10.59 1.91 -12.33
N GLU A 77 10.53 0.59 -12.22
CA GLU A 77 9.33 -0.21 -12.46
C GLU A 77 8.96 -0.95 -11.19
N HIS A 78 7.66 -1.00 -10.87
CA HIS A 78 7.17 -1.76 -9.72
C HIS A 78 6.52 -3.05 -10.21
N ASN A 79 7.07 -4.19 -9.81
CA ASN A 79 6.58 -5.50 -10.21
C ASN A 79 6.01 -6.26 -9.03
N VAL A 80 4.89 -6.97 -9.27
CA VAL A 80 4.26 -7.79 -8.24
C VAL A 80 5.17 -8.96 -7.91
N LEU A 81 5.38 -9.20 -6.63
CA LEU A 81 6.00 -10.42 -6.15
C LEU A 81 4.93 -11.50 -6.05
N ASN A 82 5.00 -12.49 -6.95
CA ASN A 82 4.01 -13.56 -7.06
C ASN A 82 4.00 -14.49 -5.84
N GLU A 83 5.14 -14.67 -5.24
CA GLU A 83 5.28 -15.37 -3.97
C GLU A 83 6.00 -14.44 -3.01
N LEU A 84 5.42 -14.27 -1.82
CA LEU A 84 6.12 -13.62 -0.73
C LEU A 84 6.96 -14.72 -0.07
N PRO A 85 8.26 -14.82 -0.36
CA PRO A 85 9.09 -15.77 0.34
C PRO A 85 8.98 -15.48 1.82
N GLU A 86 8.76 -16.49 2.64
CA GLU A 86 8.67 -16.33 4.10
C GLU A 86 9.91 -15.60 4.66
N ASN A 87 11.00 -15.64 3.91
CA ASN A 87 12.29 -15.06 4.29
C ASN A 87 12.59 -13.73 3.60
N ASP A 88 11.63 -13.11 2.90
CA ASP A 88 11.87 -11.83 2.24
C ASP A 88 11.37 -10.69 3.09
N GLN A 89 12.26 -9.75 3.37
CA GLN A 89 11.95 -8.55 4.14
C GLN A 89 11.39 -7.46 3.25
N ILE A 90 10.52 -6.65 3.81
CA ILE A 90 10.02 -5.45 3.15
C ILE A 90 11.17 -4.46 3.00
N GLN A 91 11.31 -3.92 1.80
CA GLN A 91 12.38 -3.01 1.41
C GLN A 91 11.84 -1.61 1.14
N ALA A 92 12.70 -0.62 1.29
CA ALA A 92 12.38 0.75 0.90
C ALA A 92 11.97 0.80 -0.57
N GLY A 93 10.90 1.54 -0.86
CA GLY A 93 10.35 1.63 -2.21
C GLY A 93 9.32 0.56 -2.56
N ASP A 94 9.15 -0.45 -1.72
CA ASP A 94 8.09 -1.44 -1.91
C ASP A 94 6.72 -0.77 -1.81
N GLN A 95 5.76 -1.29 -2.56
CA GLN A 95 4.37 -0.85 -2.51
C GLN A 95 3.48 -1.98 -2.04
N LEU A 96 2.54 -1.65 -1.17
CA LEU A 96 1.51 -2.56 -0.71
C LEU A 96 0.20 -2.25 -1.41
N VAL A 97 -0.53 -3.30 -1.78
CA VAL A 97 -1.90 -3.19 -2.28
C VAL A 97 -2.80 -3.87 -1.25
N CYS A 98 -3.64 -3.08 -0.61
CA CYS A 98 -4.50 -3.56 0.49
C CYS A 98 -5.96 -3.29 0.20
N TYR A 99 -6.81 -4.16 0.73
CA TYR A 99 -8.27 -4.05 0.65
C TYR A 99 -8.85 -3.93 2.05
N GLY A 100 -9.80 -3.02 2.21
CA GLY A 100 -10.49 -2.84 3.48
C GLY A 100 -11.49 -1.70 3.42
N ARG A 101 -12.11 -1.45 4.57
CA ARG A 101 -13.04 -0.34 4.71
C ARG A 101 -12.30 0.96 4.94
N TYR A 102 -12.95 2.05 4.60
CA TYR A 102 -12.39 3.38 4.82
C TYR A 102 -11.90 3.56 6.27
N LYS A 103 -12.70 3.18 7.25
CA LYS A 103 -12.33 3.31 8.67
C LYS A 103 -11.11 2.48 9.07
N ASP A 104 -10.90 1.35 8.40
CA ASP A 104 -9.73 0.49 8.64
C ASP A 104 -8.46 1.18 8.15
N PHE A 105 -8.53 1.83 7.00
CA PHE A 105 -7.42 2.64 6.48
C PHE A 105 -7.14 3.85 7.35
N GLN A 106 -8.17 4.53 7.85
CA GLN A 106 -7.98 5.64 8.78
C GLN A 106 -7.24 5.20 10.04
N LYS A 107 -7.67 4.09 10.62
CA LYS A 107 -7.05 3.51 11.80
C LYS A 107 -5.58 3.18 11.56
N PHE A 108 -5.30 2.57 10.41
CA PHE A 108 -3.94 2.24 10.00
C PHE A 108 -3.07 3.49 9.88
N TRP A 109 -3.56 4.51 9.18
CA TRP A 109 -2.82 5.75 8.98
C TRP A 109 -2.52 6.49 10.27
N LYS A 110 -3.47 6.48 11.20
CA LYS A 110 -3.28 7.11 12.52
C LYS A 110 -2.24 6.38 13.37
N ALA A 111 -2.03 5.10 13.12
CA ALA A 111 -1.08 4.29 13.87
C ALA A 111 0.37 4.42 13.37
N LEU A 112 0.58 5.07 12.24
CA LEU A 112 1.91 5.24 11.65
C LEU A 112 2.75 6.29 12.36
#